data_f3b240813ab79f076f95fd430c65ed24
#
_entry.id   f3b240813ab79f076f95fd430c65ed24
#
_cell.length_a   1.000
_cell.length_b   1.000
_cell.length_c   1.000
_cell.angle_alpha   90.00
_cell.angle_beta   90.00
_cell.angle_gamma   90.00
#
_symmetry.space_group_name_H-M   'P 1'
#
loop_
_entity.id
_entity.type
_entity.pdbx_description
1 polymer ?
#
loop_
_entity_poly.entity_id
_entity_poly.type
_entity_poly.pdbx_seq_one_letter_code
_entity_poly.pdbx_strand_id
1 'polypeptide(L)'
;MDSRPPSPRPIAFAPPLIDEAAIQAVERVLRSGWITTGPETAAFEEELAAFCGVPKVVCGGSWTGLAGVILDWFGVGPGDEVILPSYTYCATANVVLHRGAEPVLVDLPDPEKEDGFNLTWAVIEPHLTTRTKVVMPVDVGGWPVALTGWKDRLTVWAQEHGFEASHPTQERLGRPLLLLDAAHSLGATLGGQPVAPMSDIAVYSFHAVKNLTTAEGGAAALALPPSFEADEVHRTLRTLCLHGQSKDAATKFNSSGRAAWRYDVTTAGFKCNMTDIQAALGRSALDRYPSDLEWRHAL
;
A
#
# COMPACT_ATOMS: atom_id res chain seq x y z
N MET A 1 53.18 16.09 13.17
CA MET A 1 51.86 16.31 12.54
C MET A 1 51.43 14.98 11.94
N ASP A 2 50.35 14.40 12.47
CA ASP A 2 49.85 13.09 12.00
C ASP A 2 49.16 13.29 10.63
N SER A 3 49.81 12.79 9.58
CA SER A 3 49.43 12.99 8.19
C SER A 3 48.41 11.94 7.68
N ARG A 4 47.71 11.24 8.59
CA ARG A 4 46.67 10.32 8.22
C ARG A 4 45.47 11.09 7.69
N PRO A 5 44.91 10.74 6.51
CA PRO A 5 43.65 11.32 6.06
C PRO A 5 42.57 11.05 7.10
N PRO A 6 41.62 11.97 7.30
CA PRO A 6 40.51 11.72 8.21
C PRO A 6 39.79 10.45 7.82
N SER A 7 39.51 9.56 8.78
CA SER A 7 38.76 8.35 8.52
C SER A 7 37.41 8.73 7.89
N PRO A 8 36.96 8.03 6.85
CA PRO A 8 35.67 8.32 6.24
C PRO A 8 34.57 8.26 7.30
N ARG A 9 33.68 9.25 7.32
CA ARG A 9 32.53 9.23 8.22
C ARG A 9 31.65 8.02 7.87
N PRO A 10 31.24 7.22 8.86
CA PRO A 10 30.31 6.12 8.59
C PRO A 10 29.00 6.69 8.05
N ILE A 11 28.54 6.18 6.91
CA ILE A 11 27.24 6.52 6.35
C ILE A 11 26.23 5.54 6.96
N ALA A 12 25.27 6.05 7.71
CA ALA A 12 24.21 5.23 8.29
C ALA A 12 23.23 4.77 7.20
N PHE A 13 22.77 3.52 7.29
CA PHE A 13 21.76 2.99 6.40
C PHE A 13 20.39 3.57 6.77
N ALA A 14 19.85 4.46 5.92
CA ALA A 14 18.48 5.02 5.98
C ALA A 14 17.99 5.36 7.41
N PRO A 15 18.68 6.20 8.19
CA PRO A 15 18.20 6.60 9.51
C PRO A 15 16.89 7.40 9.36
N PRO A 16 15.87 7.14 10.23
CA PRO A 16 14.65 7.92 10.20
C PRO A 16 14.93 9.39 10.57
N LEU A 17 14.31 10.32 9.86
CA LEU A 17 14.36 11.72 10.19
C LEU A 17 13.18 12.07 11.13
N ILE A 18 13.48 12.16 12.43
CA ILE A 18 12.51 12.55 13.46
C ILE A 18 12.95 13.93 13.98
N ASP A 19 12.18 14.95 13.66
CA ASP A 19 12.39 16.32 14.09
C ASP A 19 11.53 16.69 15.31
N GLU A 20 11.70 17.91 15.78
CA GLU A 20 10.95 18.41 16.94
C GLU A 20 9.44 18.49 16.65
N ALA A 21 9.04 18.79 15.41
CA ALA A 21 7.64 18.83 15.02
C ALA A 21 6.97 17.45 15.14
N ALA A 22 7.69 16.39 14.73
CA ALA A 22 7.25 15.01 14.87
C ALA A 22 7.10 14.60 16.36
N ILE A 23 8.07 14.96 17.20
CA ILE A 23 8.03 14.71 18.65
C ILE A 23 6.80 15.39 19.27
N GLN A 24 6.59 16.67 18.97
CA GLN A 24 5.45 17.44 19.47
C GLN A 24 4.10 16.90 18.96
N ALA A 25 4.04 16.41 17.71
CA ALA A 25 2.83 15.78 17.18
C ALA A 25 2.44 14.53 17.99
N VAL A 26 3.40 13.65 18.26
CA VAL A 26 3.19 12.46 19.09
C VAL A 26 2.84 12.85 20.53
N GLU A 27 3.51 13.84 21.11
CA GLU A 27 3.19 14.32 22.46
C GLU A 27 1.74 14.82 22.57
N ARG A 28 1.24 15.57 21.57
CA ARG A 28 -0.18 15.99 21.54
C ARG A 28 -1.13 14.81 21.57
N VAL A 29 -0.85 13.76 20.78
CA VAL A 29 -1.66 12.53 20.76
C VAL A 29 -1.63 11.84 22.12
N LEU A 30 -0.47 11.68 22.73
CA LEU A 30 -0.36 11.04 24.06
C LEU A 30 -1.10 11.84 25.13
N ARG A 31 -1.02 13.19 25.12
CA ARG A 31 -1.74 14.05 26.07
C ARG A 31 -3.25 14.06 25.86
N SER A 32 -3.71 13.84 24.63
CA SER A 32 -5.15 13.73 24.35
C SER A 32 -5.80 12.47 24.97
N GLY A 33 -4.98 11.45 25.27
CA GLY A 33 -5.45 10.13 25.71
C GLY A 33 -6.05 9.28 24.59
N TRP A 34 -6.18 9.81 23.37
CA TRP A 34 -6.67 9.06 22.22
C TRP A 34 -5.49 8.52 21.38
N ILE A 35 -5.07 7.29 21.65
CA ILE A 35 -3.84 6.70 21.10
C ILE A 35 -4.07 5.62 20.04
N THR A 36 -5.28 5.10 19.89
CA THR A 36 -5.67 4.14 18.85
C THR A 36 -6.16 4.86 17.59
N THR A 37 -6.67 4.14 16.58
CA THR A 37 -7.24 4.73 15.37
C THR A 37 -8.28 5.80 15.69
N GLY A 38 -8.11 6.99 15.17
CA GLY A 38 -8.97 8.13 15.47
C GLY A 38 -8.76 9.30 14.48
N PRO A 39 -8.85 10.56 14.95
CA PRO A 39 -8.81 11.74 14.11
C PRO A 39 -7.47 11.93 13.37
N GLU A 40 -6.32 11.60 13.98
CA GLU A 40 -5.04 11.72 13.30
C GLU A 40 -4.91 10.74 12.13
N THR A 41 -5.38 9.50 12.32
CA THR A 41 -5.40 8.50 11.24
C THR A 41 -6.32 8.95 10.10
N ALA A 42 -7.51 9.48 10.40
CA ALA A 42 -8.44 9.98 9.38
C ALA A 42 -7.84 11.15 8.58
N ALA A 43 -7.22 12.11 9.27
CA ALA A 43 -6.55 13.23 8.62
C ALA A 43 -5.36 12.77 7.76
N PHE A 44 -4.56 11.80 8.22
CA PHE A 44 -3.44 11.25 7.45
C PHE A 44 -3.91 10.54 6.18
N GLU A 45 -5.03 9.80 6.24
CA GLU A 45 -5.65 9.17 5.06
C GLU A 45 -6.07 10.21 4.02
N GLU A 46 -6.67 11.33 4.44
CA GLU A 46 -7.08 12.43 3.56
C GLU A 46 -5.87 13.15 2.92
N GLU A 47 -4.85 13.46 3.72
CA GLU A 47 -3.61 14.09 3.26
C GLU A 47 -2.84 13.20 2.27
N LEU A 48 -2.73 11.89 2.56
CA LEU A 48 -2.14 10.92 1.64
C LEU A 48 -2.96 10.76 0.34
N ALA A 49 -4.29 10.77 0.42
CA ALA A 49 -5.14 10.68 -0.76
C ALA A 49 -4.89 11.86 -1.71
N ALA A 50 -4.80 13.08 -1.16
CA ALA A 50 -4.46 14.28 -1.91
C ALA A 50 -3.03 14.19 -2.49
N PHE A 51 -2.05 13.76 -1.70
CA PHE A 51 -0.65 13.63 -2.13
C PHE A 51 -0.47 12.59 -3.25
N CYS A 52 -1.14 11.44 -3.14
CA CYS A 52 -1.07 10.36 -4.13
C CYS A 52 -1.96 10.60 -5.36
N GLY A 53 -2.85 11.59 -5.35
CA GLY A 53 -3.78 11.88 -6.44
C GLY A 53 -4.85 10.79 -6.61
N VAL A 54 -5.34 10.21 -5.51
CA VAL A 54 -6.37 9.16 -5.52
C VAL A 54 -7.59 9.56 -4.69
N PRO A 55 -8.78 8.95 -4.94
CA PRO A 55 -9.98 9.29 -4.19
C PRO A 55 -9.90 8.99 -2.69
N LYS A 56 -9.28 7.88 -2.29
CA LYS A 56 -9.20 7.42 -0.90
C LYS A 56 -7.90 6.67 -0.62
N VAL A 57 -7.50 6.73 0.65
CA VAL A 57 -6.39 5.94 1.20
C VAL A 57 -6.87 5.25 2.48
N VAL A 58 -6.43 4.02 2.71
CA VAL A 58 -6.60 3.29 3.98
C VAL A 58 -5.24 3.12 4.62
N CYS A 59 -5.08 3.63 5.84
CA CYS A 59 -3.86 3.44 6.63
C CYS A 59 -3.95 2.18 7.50
N GLY A 60 -2.83 1.46 7.59
CA GLY A 60 -2.71 0.23 8.39
C GLY A 60 -1.37 0.11 9.09
N GLY A 61 -1.23 -0.96 9.88
CA GLY A 61 -0.05 -1.22 10.70
C GLY A 61 1.20 -1.64 9.92
N SER A 62 1.06 -2.02 8.65
CA SER A 62 2.17 -2.35 7.75
C SER A 62 1.69 -2.56 6.31
N TRP A 63 2.61 -2.50 5.35
CA TRP A 63 2.37 -2.94 3.98
C TRP A 63 1.82 -4.38 3.94
N THR A 64 2.48 -5.30 4.65
CA THR A 64 2.13 -6.73 4.67
C THR A 64 0.70 -6.97 5.15
N GLY A 65 0.29 -6.28 6.24
CA GLY A 65 -1.07 -6.38 6.76
C GLY A 65 -2.10 -5.89 5.76
N LEU A 66 -1.86 -4.74 5.12
CA LEU A 66 -2.77 -4.17 4.13
C LEU A 66 -2.86 -5.01 2.86
N ALA A 67 -1.73 -5.48 2.32
CA ALA A 67 -1.72 -6.35 1.15
C ALA A 67 -2.50 -7.66 1.41
N GLY A 68 -2.31 -8.27 2.60
CA GLY A 68 -3.08 -9.44 3.02
C GLY A 68 -4.58 -9.18 3.11
N VAL A 69 -4.99 -8.03 3.66
CA VAL A 69 -6.40 -7.60 3.71
C VAL A 69 -6.97 -7.36 2.33
N ILE A 70 -6.20 -6.77 1.41
CA ILE A 70 -6.64 -6.52 0.03
C ILE A 70 -6.84 -7.83 -0.73
N LEU A 71 -5.92 -8.78 -0.59
CA LEU A 71 -6.06 -10.11 -1.19
C LEU A 71 -7.28 -10.85 -0.63
N ASP A 72 -7.56 -10.73 0.68
CA ASP A 72 -8.76 -11.28 1.30
C ASP A 72 -10.04 -10.62 0.76
N TRP A 73 -10.08 -9.29 0.72
CA TRP A 73 -11.20 -8.53 0.17
C TRP A 73 -11.48 -8.86 -1.30
N PHE A 74 -10.43 -9.11 -2.06
CA PHE A 74 -10.55 -9.50 -3.46
C PHE A 74 -10.93 -10.99 -3.64
N GLY A 75 -10.96 -11.76 -2.54
CA GLY A 75 -11.35 -13.17 -2.54
C GLY A 75 -10.25 -14.12 -3.05
N VAL A 76 -8.98 -13.72 -2.98
CA VAL A 76 -7.86 -14.58 -3.36
C VAL A 76 -7.72 -15.74 -2.37
N GLY A 77 -7.63 -16.96 -2.88
CA GLY A 77 -7.56 -18.18 -2.08
C GLY A 77 -6.94 -19.37 -2.79
N PRO A 78 -7.12 -20.59 -2.24
CA PRO A 78 -6.56 -21.81 -2.83
C PRO A 78 -7.04 -22.03 -4.26
N GLY A 79 -6.10 -22.32 -5.17
CA GLY A 79 -6.34 -22.50 -6.59
C GLY A 79 -6.17 -21.25 -7.44
N ASP A 80 -6.12 -20.07 -6.81
CA ASP A 80 -5.85 -18.81 -7.48
C ASP A 80 -4.34 -18.57 -7.65
N GLU A 81 -3.97 -17.81 -8.68
CA GLU A 81 -2.61 -17.41 -8.98
C GLU A 81 -2.44 -15.90 -8.80
N VAL A 82 -1.27 -15.51 -8.29
CA VAL A 82 -0.83 -14.12 -8.20
C VAL A 82 0.52 -13.99 -8.88
N ILE A 83 0.60 -13.19 -9.95
CA ILE A 83 1.85 -12.91 -10.65
C ILE A 83 2.62 -11.83 -9.92
N LEU A 84 3.91 -12.07 -9.63
CA LEU A 84 4.83 -11.14 -8.99
C LEU A 84 6.26 -11.35 -9.49
N PRO A 85 7.16 -10.34 -9.37
CA PRO A 85 8.54 -10.51 -9.79
C PRO A 85 9.29 -11.49 -8.88
N SER A 86 10.23 -12.26 -9.43
CA SER A 86 11.15 -13.10 -8.65
C SER A 86 12.12 -12.26 -7.80
N TYR A 87 12.41 -11.02 -8.21
CA TYR A 87 13.22 -10.07 -7.48
C TYR A 87 12.35 -9.11 -6.68
N THR A 88 12.04 -9.48 -5.46
CA THR A 88 11.22 -8.70 -4.51
C THR A 88 11.58 -9.01 -3.07
N TYR A 89 11.06 -8.23 -2.13
CA TYR A 89 11.10 -8.57 -0.72
C TYR A 89 10.13 -9.74 -0.43
N CYS A 90 10.52 -10.63 0.48
CA CYS A 90 9.76 -11.85 0.76
C CYS A 90 8.28 -11.61 1.14
N ALA A 91 7.95 -10.45 1.70
CA ALA A 91 6.57 -10.14 2.09
C ALA A 91 5.60 -10.19 0.90
N THR A 92 6.04 -9.79 -0.30
CA THR A 92 5.23 -9.80 -1.52
C THR A 92 4.74 -11.20 -1.87
N ALA A 93 5.61 -12.22 -1.72
CA ALA A 93 5.23 -13.63 -1.91
C ALA A 93 4.50 -14.20 -0.69
N ASN A 94 4.92 -13.84 0.53
CA ASN A 94 4.34 -14.37 1.75
C ASN A 94 2.84 -14.09 1.88
N VAL A 95 2.38 -12.88 1.51
CA VAL A 95 0.95 -12.54 1.60
C VAL A 95 0.09 -13.41 0.67
N VAL A 96 0.64 -13.86 -0.46
CA VAL A 96 -0.02 -14.79 -1.39
C VAL A 96 -0.10 -16.18 -0.75
N LEU A 97 1.01 -16.69 -0.22
CA LEU A 97 1.08 -17.99 0.46
C LEU A 97 0.15 -18.03 1.69
N HIS A 98 0.04 -16.92 2.45
CA HIS A 98 -0.88 -16.84 3.59
C HIS A 98 -2.36 -16.96 3.18
N ARG A 99 -2.69 -16.66 1.92
CA ARG A 99 -4.04 -16.88 1.35
C ARG A 99 -4.25 -18.30 0.83
N GLY A 100 -3.21 -19.14 0.82
CA GLY A 100 -3.23 -20.46 0.19
C GLY A 100 -3.24 -20.41 -1.33
N ALA A 101 -2.98 -19.24 -1.92
CA ALA A 101 -2.86 -19.03 -3.35
C ALA A 101 -1.44 -19.32 -3.84
N GLU A 102 -1.25 -19.46 -5.15
CA GLU A 102 0.01 -19.77 -5.79
C GLU A 102 0.72 -18.48 -6.25
N PRO A 103 1.92 -18.16 -5.71
CA PRO A 103 2.73 -17.08 -6.26
C PRO A 103 3.41 -17.55 -7.57
N VAL A 104 3.04 -16.92 -8.68
CA VAL A 104 3.69 -17.14 -9.97
C VAL A 104 4.85 -16.15 -10.09
N LEU A 105 6.07 -16.65 -9.81
CA LEU A 105 7.28 -15.84 -9.85
C LEU A 105 7.74 -15.66 -11.28
N VAL A 106 7.82 -14.41 -11.73
CA VAL A 106 8.25 -14.06 -13.08
C VAL A 106 9.58 -13.36 -13.02
N ASP A 107 10.54 -13.81 -13.83
CA ASP A 107 11.85 -13.16 -13.92
C ASP A 107 11.73 -11.79 -14.58
N LEU A 108 12.66 -10.93 -14.21
CA LEU A 108 12.77 -9.59 -14.81
C LEU A 108 13.25 -9.71 -16.27
N PRO A 109 12.96 -8.70 -17.08
CA PRO A 109 13.54 -8.64 -18.43
C PRO A 109 15.08 -8.63 -18.34
N ASP A 110 15.72 -9.03 -19.43
CA ASP A 110 17.18 -9.07 -19.54
C ASP A 110 17.76 -7.66 -19.31
N PRO A 111 18.51 -7.40 -18.23
CA PRO A 111 19.02 -6.07 -17.91
C PRO A 111 20.04 -5.55 -18.94
N GLU A 112 20.57 -6.42 -19.83
CA GLU A 112 21.44 -6.00 -20.95
C GLU A 112 20.64 -5.47 -22.14
N LYS A 113 19.35 -5.76 -22.21
CA LYS A 113 18.47 -5.38 -23.34
C LYS A 113 17.41 -4.34 -22.96
N GLU A 114 17.03 -4.28 -21.70
CA GLU A 114 15.98 -3.38 -21.22
C GLU A 114 16.45 -2.66 -19.95
N ASP A 115 16.11 -1.36 -19.86
CA ASP A 115 16.46 -0.56 -18.70
C ASP A 115 15.62 -0.97 -17.47
N GLY A 116 16.28 -1.49 -16.45
CA GLY A 116 15.74 -1.57 -15.10
C GLY A 116 15.42 -2.95 -14.56
N PHE A 117 15.05 -2.94 -13.28
CA PHE A 117 14.74 -4.10 -12.45
C PHE A 117 13.24 -4.30 -12.25
N ASN A 118 12.42 -3.82 -13.18
CA ASN A 118 10.97 -3.85 -13.07
C ASN A 118 10.35 -4.80 -14.09
N LEU A 119 9.19 -5.37 -13.73
CA LEU A 119 8.40 -6.16 -14.67
C LEU A 119 7.94 -5.30 -15.84
N THR A 120 7.90 -5.91 -17.03
CA THR A 120 7.26 -5.35 -18.22
C THR A 120 6.05 -6.18 -18.62
N TRP A 121 5.13 -5.61 -19.40
CA TRP A 121 3.98 -6.35 -19.90
C TRP A 121 4.41 -7.60 -20.68
N ALA A 122 5.43 -7.48 -21.51
CA ALA A 122 5.92 -8.58 -22.34
C ALA A 122 6.37 -9.82 -21.56
N VAL A 123 6.90 -9.61 -20.33
CA VAL A 123 7.32 -10.74 -19.48
C VAL A 123 6.19 -11.31 -18.65
N ILE A 124 5.13 -10.53 -18.30
CA ILE A 124 4.02 -11.06 -17.51
C ILE A 124 2.94 -11.74 -18.36
N GLU A 125 2.67 -11.23 -19.57
CA GLU A 125 1.56 -11.69 -20.41
C GLU A 125 1.58 -13.20 -20.69
N PRO A 126 2.74 -13.85 -20.99
CA PRO A 126 2.79 -15.30 -21.19
C PRO A 126 2.44 -16.15 -19.96
N HIS A 127 2.46 -15.54 -18.76
CA HIS A 127 2.16 -16.21 -17.49
C HIS A 127 0.70 -16.01 -17.02
N LEU A 128 -0.07 -15.17 -17.71
CA LEU A 128 -1.48 -14.98 -17.40
C LEU A 128 -2.28 -16.24 -17.72
N THR A 129 -3.08 -16.70 -16.76
CA THR A 129 -4.03 -17.83 -16.91
C THR A 129 -5.40 -17.44 -16.38
N THR A 130 -6.44 -18.25 -16.64
CA THR A 130 -7.79 -18.01 -16.12
C THR A 130 -7.83 -18.02 -14.58
N ARG A 131 -6.83 -18.63 -13.92
CA ARG A 131 -6.63 -18.66 -12.47
C ARG A 131 -5.94 -17.41 -11.93
N THR A 132 -5.31 -16.58 -12.79
CA THR A 132 -4.65 -15.36 -12.35
C THR A 132 -5.66 -14.36 -11.83
N LYS A 133 -5.62 -14.06 -10.52
CA LYS A 133 -6.52 -13.09 -9.88
C LYS A 133 -5.86 -11.73 -9.63
N VAL A 134 -4.54 -11.72 -9.48
CA VAL A 134 -3.79 -10.49 -9.18
C VAL A 134 -2.50 -10.46 -9.99
N VAL A 135 -2.17 -9.30 -10.51
CA VAL A 135 -0.82 -8.96 -10.99
C VAL A 135 -0.25 -7.95 -10.00
N MET A 136 0.86 -8.31 -9.35
CA MET A 136 1.49 -7.54 -8.27
C MET A 136 2.91 -7.11 -8.65
N PRO A 137 3.08 -6.10 -9.52
CA PRO A 137 4.39 -5.52 -9.82
C PRO A 137 4.95 -4.80 -8.60
N VAL A 138 6.27 -4.63 -8.56
CA VAL A 138 7.01 -4.00 -7.46
C VAL A 138 7.84 -2.84 -8.01
N ASP A 139 7.71 -1.67 -7.39
CA ASP A 139 8.56 -0.50 -7.68
C ASP A 139 9.92 -0.67 -6.96
N VAL A 140 10.82 -1.45 -7.56
CA VAL A 140 12.10 -1.80 -6.95
C VAL A 140 12.94 -0.57 -6.67
N GLY A 141 13.36 -0.39 -5.41
CA GLY A 141 14.15 0.77 -4.99
C GLY A 141 13.46 2.12 -5.17
N GLY A 142 12.15 2.14 -5.42
CA GLY A 142 11.38 3.37 -5.70
C GLY A 142 11.36 3.76 -7.18
N TRP A 143 11.97 2.96 -8.06
CA TRP A 143 11.88 3.16 -9.50
C TRP A 143 10.54 2.63 -10.01
N PRO A 144 9.66 3.49 -10.54
CA PRO A 144 8.30 3.09 -10.87
C PRO A 144 8.22 2.15 -12.08
N VAL A 145 7.38 1.13 -11.96
CA VAL A 145 7.00 0.27 -13.10
C VAL A 145 6.18 1.09 -14.11
N ALA A 146 6.46 0.90 -15.39
CA ALA A 146 5.74 1.56 -16.48
C ALA A 146 4.33 0.96 -16.67
N LEU A 147 3.40 1.25 -15.75
CA LEU A 147 2.04 0.67 -15.70
C LEU A 147 1.06 1.26 -16.71
N THR A 148 1.47 2.23 -17.52
CA THR A 148 0.59 2.86 -18.51
C THR A 148 -0.08 1.82 -19.40
N GLY A 149 -1.42 1.80 -19.41
CA GLY A 149 -2.22 0.89 -20.23
C GLY A 149 -2.36 -0.54 -19.69
N TRP A 150 -1.75 -0.90 -18.55
CA TRP A 150 -1.86 -2.27 -18.02
C TRP A 150 -3.29 -2.64 -17.61
N LYS A 151 -4.05 -1.72 -17.02
CA LYS A 151 -5.47 -1.96 -16.67
C LYS A 151 -6.30 -2.31 -17.92
N ASP A 152 -6.08 -1.59 -19.02
CA ASP A 152 -6.78 -1.85 -20.29
C ASP A 152 -6.34 -3.19 -20.90
N ARG A 153 -5.05 -3.47 -20.90
CA ARG A 153 -4.50 -4.77 -21.37
C ARG A 153 -5.03 -5.95 -20.57
N LEU A 154 -5.10 -5.85 -19.24
CA LEU A 154 -5.72 -6.87 -18.39
C LEU A 154 -7.21 -7.06 -18.72
N THR A 155 -7.92 -5.97 -19.02
CA THR A 155 -9.33 -6.03 -19.43
C THR A 155 -9.49 -6.74 -20.76
N VAL A 156 -8.70 -6.40 -21.77
CA VAL A 156 -8.71 -7.05 -23.08
C VAL A 156 -8.34 -8.52 -22.94
N TRP A 157 -7.27 -8.83 -22.21
CA TRP A 157 -6.85 -10.21 -21.98
C TRP A 157 -7.97 -11.05 -21.35
N ALA A 158 -8.66 -10.51 -20.32
CA ALA A 158 -9.75 -11.20 -19.63
C ALA A 158 -10.95 -11.45 -20.57
N GLN A 159 -11.24 -10.55 -21.51
CA GLN A 159 -12.29 -10.70 -22.51
C GLN A 159 -11.96 -11.77 -23.56
N GLU A 160 -10.68 -11.86 -23.97
CA GLU A 160 -10.22 -12.79 -25.02
C GLU A 160 -10.02 -14.22 -24.50
N HIS A 161 -9.53 -14.38 -23.26
CA HIS A 161 -9.13 -15.67 -22.71
C HIS A 161 -10.08 -16.21 -21.64
N GLY A 162 -11.01 -15.39 -21.17
CA GLY A 162 -11.88 -15.68 -20.03
C GLY A 162 -11.21 -15.39 -18.69
N PHE A 163 -11.96 -14.76 -17.77
CA PHE A 163 -11.55 -14.53 -16.38
C PHE A 163 -12.50 -15.29 -15.46
N GLU A 164 -11.98 -16.28 -14.74
CA GLU A 164 -12.78 -17.11 -13.84
C GLU A 164 -12.90 -16.42 -12.46
N ALA A 165 -13.92 -15.59 -12.30
CA ALA A 165 -14.21 -14.98 -11.02
C ALA A 165 -14.77 -16.03 -10.04
N SER A 166 -14.18 -16.08 -8.84
CA SER A 166 -14.62 -16.94 -7.72
C SER A 166 -15.19 -16.15 -6.54
N HIS A 167 -15.25 -14.80 -6.68
CA HIS A 167 -15.70 -13.88 -5.63
C HIS A 167 -16.45 -12.69 -6.25
N PRO A 168 -17.50 -12.14 -5.58
CA PRO A 168 -18.26 -11.01 -6.13
C PRO A 168 -17.41 -9.76 -6.47
N THR A 169 -16.34 -9.52 -5.72
CA THR A 169 -15.42 -8.41 -6.00
C THR A 169 -14.64 -8.63 -7.29
N GLN A 170 -14.26 -9.88 -7.60
CA GLN A 170 -13.62 -10.26 -8.85
C GLN A 170 -14.60 -10.15 -10.03
N GLU A 171 -15.86 -10.61 -9.86
CA GLU A 171 -16.92 -10.43 -10.86
C GLU A 171 -17.14 -8.96 -11.19
N ARG A 172 -17.18 -8.12 -10.17
CA ARG A 172 -17.36 -6.65 -10.28
C ARG A 172 -16.22 -5.98 -11.05
N LEU A 173 -14.97 -6.43 -10.87
CA LEU A 173 -13.82 -5.93 -11.61
C LEU A 173 -13.71 -6.52 -13.03
N GLY A 174 -14.07 -7.80 -13.21
CA GLY A 174 -14.11 -8.49 -14.49
C GLY A 174 -12.73 -8.84 -15.07
N ARG A 175 -11.65 -8.71 -14.30
CA ARG A 175 -10.27 -8.97 -14.70
C ARG A 175 -9.36 -9.13 -13.48
N PRO A 176 -8.09 -9.58 -13.66
CA PRO A 176 -7.11 -9.55 -12.58
C PRO A 176 -6.93 -8.15 -11.99
N LEU A 177 -6.81 -8.07 -10.66
CA LEU A 177 -6.49 -6.84 -9.93
C LEU A 177 -5.04 -6.44 -10.20
N LEU A 178 -4.80 -5.18 -10.53
CA LEU A 178 -3.46 -4.61 -10.62
C LEU A 178 -3.10 -3.99 -9.26
N LEU A 179 -2.39 -4.74 -8.42
CA LEU A 179 -1.98 -4.38 -7.07
C LEU A 179 -0.50 -3.99 -7.07
N LEU A 180 -0.20 -2.68 -6.98
CA LEU A 180 1.18 -2.21 -7.00
C LEU A 180 1.82 -2.33 -5.61
N ASP A 181 2.92 -3.05 -5.51
CA ASP A 181 3.81 -2.97 -4.36
C ASP A 181 4.67 -1.70 -4.48
N ALA A 182 4.17 -0.65 -3.87
CA ALA A 182 4.77 0.68 -3.86
C ALA A 182 5.56 0.96 -2.57
N ALA A 183 6.08 -0.09 -1.91
CA ALA A 183 6.74 0.02 -0.61
C ALA A 183 7.89 1.05 -0.58
N HIS A 184 8.48 1.38 -1.73
CA HIS A 184 9.60 2.32 -1.86
C HIS A 184 9.27 3.57 -2.67
N SER A 185 8.08 3.67 -3.30
CA SER A 185 7.80 4.64 -4.35
C SER A 185 6.80 5.74 -3.98
N LEU A 186 6.59 6.01 -2.66
CA LEU A 186 5.77 7.15 -2.26
C LEU A 186 6.34 8.44 -2.88
N GLY A 187 5.48 9.19 -3.59
CA GLY A 187 5.86 10.42 -4.29
C GLY A 187 6.55 10.21 -5.64
N ALA A 188 6.78 8.97 -6.08
CA ALA A 188 7.31 8.70 -7.42
C ALA A 188 6.29 9.11 -8.50
N THR A 189 6.84 9.58 -9.63
CA THR A 189 6.06 9.99 -10.79
C THR A 189 6.58 9.34 -12.06
N LEU A 190 5.69 9.09 -13.00
CA LEU A 190 6.03 8.65 -14.35
C LEU A 190 5.44 9.65 -15.35
N GLY A 191 6.31 10.28 -16.15
CA GLY A 191 5.88 11.37 -17.04
C GLY A 191 5.23 12.56 -16.30
N GLY A 192 5.65 12.83 -15.06
CA GLY A 192 5.11 13.91 -14.22
C GLY A 192 3.77 13.60 -13.56
N GLN A 193 3.25 12.38 -13.71
CA GLN A 193 2.00 11.94 -13.07
C GLN A 193 2.31 10.99 -11.90
N PRO A 194 1.61 11.09 -10.76
CA PRO A 194 1.74 10.15 -9.65
C PRO A 194 1.50 8.71 -10.12
N VAL A 195 2.26 7.74 -9.57
CA VAL A 195 2.15 6.34 -9.98
C VAL A 195 0.94 5.61 -9.40
N ALA A 196 0.44 6.02 -8.24
CA ALA A 196 -0.68 5.33 -7.58
C ALA A 196 -1.92 5.17 -8.48
N PRO A 197 -2.40 6.21 -9.21
CA PRO A 197 -3.57 6.09 -10.10
C PRO A 197 -3.37 5.14 -11.29
N MET A 198 -2.12 4.75 -11.58
CA MET A 198 -1.82 3.84 -12.69
C MET A 198 -2.15 2.38 -12.36
N SER A 199 -2.26 2.02 -11.07
CA SER A 199 -2.74 0.73 -10.57
C SER A 199 -4.18 0.82 -10.07
N ASP A 200 -4.81 -0.32 -9.73
CA ASP A 200 -6.11 -0.33 -9.06
C ASP A 200 -5.95 0.02 -7.57
N ILE A 201 -4.91 -0.54 -6.96
CA ILE A 201 -4.52 -0.23 -5.58
C ILE A 201 -2.99 -0.21 -5.52
N ALA A 202 -2.40 0.84 -4.93
CA ALA A 202 -0.99 0.90 -4.61
C ALA A 202 -0.80 0.81 -3.09
N VAL A 203 0.10 -0.07 -2.63
CA VAL A 203 0.36 -0.26 -1.20
C VAL A 203 1.75 0.24 -0.84
N TYR A 204 1.80 1.19 0.10
CA TYR A 204 3.01 1.80 0.62
C TYR A 204 3.42 1.21 1.96
N SER A 205 4.72 1.24 2.25
CA SER A 205 5.30 0.88 3.54
C SER A 205 5.84 2.12 4.25
N PHE A 206 5.55 2.24 5.54
CA PHE A 206 6.07 3.29 6.41
C PHE A 206 6.96 2.71 7.53
N HIS A 207 7.59 1.56 7.27
CA HIS A 207 8.61 0.98 8.15
C HIS A 207 9.76 1.97 8.36
N ALA A 208 10.50 1.83 9.46
CA ALA A 208 11.54 2.78 9.93
C ALA A 208 12.59 3.18 8.87
N VAL A 209 12.91 2.30 7.91
CA VAL A 209 13.92 2.56 6.86
C VAL A 209 13.35 3.15 5.58
N LYS A 210 12.03 3.38 5.50
CA LYS A 210 11.38 3.93 4.30
C LYS A 210 11.53 5.45 4.24
N ASN A 211 11.31 6.00 3.05
CA ASN A 211 11.47 7.44 2.81
C ASN A 211 10.57 8.29 3.70
N LEU A 212 9.33 7.87 3.91
CA LEU A 212 8.43 8.37 4.94
C LEU A 212 8.21 7.24 5.94
N THR A 213 8.33 7.52 7.23
CA THR A 213 8.17 6.52 8.27
C THR A 213 7.19 6.92 9.36
N THR A 214 6.48 5.91 9.88
CA THR A 214 5.65 5.97 11.09
C THR A 214 6.15 4.98 12.15
N ALA A 215 7.45 4.64 12.14
CA ALA A 215 8.11 3.52 12.80
C ALA A 215 7.69 2.18 12.20
N GLU A 216 6.44 1.81 12.33
CA GLU A 216 5.74 0.76 11.60
C GLU A 216 4.46 1.35 11.01
N GLY A 217 4.09 0.94 9.80
CA GLY A 217 2.88 1.40 9.14
C GLY A 217 2.85 1.10 7.65
N GLY A 218 1.75 1.44 7.04
CA GLY A 218 1.54 1.37 5.61
C GLY A 218 0.27 2.09 5.20
N ALA A 219 0.08 2.25 3.90
CA ALA A 219 -1.11 2.83 3.32
C ALA A 219 -1.49 2.15 2.00
N ALA A 220 -2.78 1.97 1.75
CA ALA A 220 -3.35 1.48 0.50
C ALA A 220 -4.07 2.63 -0.21
N ALA A 221 -3.53 3.09 -1.32
CA ALA A 221 -4.10 4.13 -2.19
C ALA A 221 -5.06 3.49 -3.20
N LEU A 222 -6.34 3.90 -3.18
CA LEU A 222 -7.42 3.28 -3.93
C LEU A 222 -7.69 4.08 -5.21
N ALA A 223 -7.45 3.46 -6.37
CA ALA A 223 -7.71 4.01 -7.71
C ALA A 223 -8.51 3.03 -8.58
N LEU A 224 -9.45 2.33 -7.96
CA LEU A 224 -10.36 1.39 -8.59
C LEU A 224 -11.27 2.09 -9.62
N PRO A 225 -11.79 1.35 -10.63
CA PRO A 225 -12.70 1.92 -11.62
C PRO A 225 -14.03 2.37 -10.98
N PRO A 226 -14.81 3.22 -11.68
CA PRO A 226 -16.08 3.78 -11.17
C PRO A 226 -17.15 2.75 -10.78
N SER A 227 -17.01 1.49 -11.20
CA SER A 227 -17.85 0.39 -10.70
C SER A 227 -17.68 0.14 -9.19
N PHE A 228 -16.63 0.66 -8.57
CA PHE A 228 -16.37 0.61 -7.13
C PHE A 228 -16.52 2.00 -6.51
N GLU A 229 -17.48 2.14 -5.60
CA GLU A 229 -17.62 3.35 -4.80
C GLU A 229 -16.46 3.45 -3.80
N ALA A 230 -15.61 4.48 -3.94
CA ALA A 230 -14.39 4.60 -3.15
C ALA A 230 -14.64 4.62 -1.64
N ASP A 231 -15.72 5.26 -1.19
CA ASP A 231 -16.11 5.29 0.22
C ASP A 231 -16.59 3.92 0.73
N GLU A 232 -17.23 3.11 -0.10
CA GLU A 232 -17.63 1.74 0.22
C GLU A 232 -16.40 0.86 0.45
N VAL A 233 -15.45 0.88 -0.51
CA VAL A 233 -14.22 0.11 -0.43
C VAL A 233 -13.37 0.53 0.77
N HIS A 234 -13.22 1.84 0.97
CA HIS A 234 -12.50 2.40 2.13
C HIS A 234 -13.09 1.88 3.45
N ARG A 235 -14.41 1.98 3.64
CA ARG A 235 -15.07 1.47 4.86
C ARG A 235 -14.87 -0.04 5.03
N THR A 236 -14.99 -0.81 3.94
CA THR A 236 -14.84 -2.27 3.97
C THR A 236 -13.42 -2.66 4.39
N LEU A 237 -12.39 -2.06 3.80
CA LEU A 237 -11.00 -2.36 4.14
C LEU A 237 -10.67 -1.93 5.59
N ARG A 238 -11.16 -0.77 6.05
CA ARG A 238 -11.01 -0.36 7.46
C ARG A 238 -11.70 -1.34 8.43
N THR A 239 -12.88 -1.82 8.07
CA THR A 239 -13.60 -2.84 8.84
C THR A 239 -12.81 -4.14 8.92
N LEU A 240 -12.27 -4.61 7.79
CA LEU A 240 -11.40 -5.79 7.74
C LEU A 240 -10.12 -5.61 8.57
N CYS A 241 -9.49 -4.43 8.54
CA CYS A 241 -8.32 -4.11 9.36
C CYS A 241 -8.60 -4.11 10.87
N LEU A 242 -9.86 -4.05 11.29
CA LEU A 242 -10.29 -3.97 12.70
C LEU A 242 -11.27 -5.12 13.06
N HIS A 243 -10.84 -6.37 12.91
CA HIS A 243 -11.58 -7.57 13.28
C HIS A 243 -12.97 -7.73 12.62
N GLY A 244 -13.26 -7.05 11.52
CA GLY A 244 -14.60 -7.04 10.91
C GLY A 244 -15.65 -6.29 11.73
N GLN A 245 -15.24 -5.38 12.62
CA GLN A 245 -16.16 -4.61 13.47
C GLN A 245 -16.83 -3.48 12.67
N SER A 246 -18.15 -3.37 12.76
CA SER A 246 -18.97 -2.36 12.07
C SER A 246 -18.73 -0.91 12.55
N LYS A 247 -18.07 -0.72 13.70
CA LYS A 247 -17.73 0.58 14.27
C LYS A 247 -16.30 0.57 14.80
N ASP A 248 -15.52 1.56 14.43
CA ASP A 248 -14.24 1.85 15.06
C ASP A 248 -14.40 2.56 16.41
N ALA A 249 -13.27 2.80 17.12
CA ALA A 249 -13.29 3.44 18.42
C ALA A 249 -13.83 4.87 18.36
N ALA A 250 -13.49 5.65 17.32
CA ALA A 250 -13.95 7.03 17.16
C ALA A 250 -15.46 7.10 16.97
N THR A 251 -16.03 6.23 16.13
CA THR A 251 -17.47 6.12 15.93
C THR A 251 -18.20 5.72 17.21
N LYS A 252 -17.62 4.78 18.00
CA LYS A 252 -18.19 4.37 19.30
C LYS A 252 -18.21 5.52 20.29
N PHE A 253 -17.12 6.29 20.38
CA PHE A 253 -16.98 7.40 21.33
C PHE A 253 -17.88 8.58 20.96
N ASN A 254 -18.00 8.93 19.68
CA ASN A 254 -18.82 10.04 19.21
C ASN A 254 -20.32 9.73 19.19
N SER A 255 -20.71 8.47 19.39
CA SER A 255 -22.11 8.07 19.50
C SER A 255 -22.64 8.35 20.92
N SER A 256 -23.83 8.91 21.06
CA SER A 256 -24.47 9.16 22.36
C SER A 256 -25.46 8.04 22.71
N GLY A 257 -25.60 7.75 24.02
CA GLY A 257 -26.59 6.83 24.57
C GLY A 257 -26.10 5.40 24.84
N ARG A 258 -26.98 4.55 25.41
CA ARG A 258 -26.66 3.17 25.84
C ARG A 258 -26.20 2.23 24.71
N ALA A 259 -26.41 2.58 23.45
CA ALA A 259 -26.02 1.80 22.27
C ALA A 259 -24.69 2.25 21.66
N ALA A 260 -24.04 3.30 22.17
CA ALA A 260 -22.82 3.88 21.62
C ALA A 260 -21.70 2.85 21.47
N TRP A 261 -21.53 1.96 22.44
CA TRP A 261 -20.49 0.93 22.45
C TRP A 261 -20.87 -0.36 21.71
N ARG A 262 -22.14 -0.52 21.26
CA ARG A 262 -22.56 -1.72 20.51
C ARG A 262 -22.03 -1.68 19.10
N TYR A 263 -21.47 -2.78 18.66
CA TYR A 263 -21.02 -3.04 17.29
C TYR A 263 -21.31 -4.48 16.93
N ASP A 264 -21.40 -4.76 15.64
CA ASP A 264 -21.52 -6.10 15.09
C ASP A 264 -20.17 -6.52 14.49
N VAL A 265 -19.88 -7.81 14.50
CA VAL A 265 -18.78 -8.40 13.74
C VAL A 265 -19.39 -8.96 12.45
N THR A 266 -19.14 -8.29 11.35
CA THR A 266 -19.75 -8.59 10.06
C THR A 266 -19.00 -9.66 9.26
N THR A 267 -17.72 -9.85 9.59
CA THR A 267 -16.83 -10.82 8.93
C THR A 267 -15.64 -11.14 9.84
N ALA A 268 -14.93 -12.22 9.52
CA ALA A 268 -13.66 -12.55 10.16
C ALA A 268 -12.56 -11.63 9.61
N GLY A 269 -12.31 -10.52 10.29
CA GLY A 269 -11.30 -9.53 9.90
C GLY A 269 -9.97 -9.72 10.62
N PHE A 270 -9.03 -8.84 10.30
CA PHE A 270 -7.65 -8.82 10.80
C PHE A 270 -7.49 -7.76 11.89
N LYS A 271 -6.32 -7.76 12.54
CA LYS A 271 -5.91 -6.67 13.45
C LYS A 271 -4.64 -6.02 12.90
N CYS A 272 -4.83 -5.06 12.00
CA CYS A 272 -3.73 -4.33 11.35
C CYS A 272 -4.05 -2.85 11.09
N ASN A 273 -4.95 -2.25 11.87
CA ASN A 273 -5.26 -0.82 11.82
C ASN A 273 -4.06 0.03 12.28
N MET A 274 -3.92 1.22 11.73
CA MET A 274 -2.96 2.23 12.20
C MET A 274 -3.45 2.90 13.50
N THR A 275 -2.52 3.30 14.35
CA THR A 275 -2.80 4.10 15.56
C THR A 275 -2.61 5.59 15.28
N ASP A 276 -3.23 6.46 16.08
CA ASP A 276 -3.04 7.91 15.96
C ASP A 276 -1.61 8.36 16.31
N ILE A 277 -0.89 7.58 17.14
CA ILE A 277 0.54 7.81 17.40
C ILE A 277 1.36 7.68 16.10
N GLN A 278 1.13 6.60 15.34
CA GLN A 278 1.78 6.37 14.05
C GLN A 278 1.36 7.42 13.02
N ALA A 279 0.05 7.73 12.96
CA ALA A 279 -0.49 8.72 12.03
C ALA A 279 0.09 10.13 12.29
N ALA A 280 0.26 10.53 13.55
CA ALA A 280 0.86 11.81 13.90
C ALA A 280 2.32 11.94 13.41
N LEU A 281 3.11 10.85 13.52
CA LEU A 281 4.46 10.79 12.91
C LEU A 281 4.38 10.94 11.40
N GLY A 282 3.45 10.18 10.77
CA GLY A 282 3.26 10.17 9.32
C GLY A 282 2.86 11.53 8.77
N ARG A 283 1.93 12.24 9.42
CA ARG A 283 1.49 13.59 9.04
C ARG A 283 2.62 14.60 9.12
N SER A 284 3.38 14.60 10.24
CA SER A 284 4.56 15.46 10.37
C SER A 284 5.61 15.16 9.31
N ALA A 285 5.83 13.91 8.96
CA ALA A 285 6.75 13.52 7.90
C ALA A 285 6.23 13.94 6.52
N LEU A 286 4.91 13.79 6.24
CA LEU A 286 4.30 14.11 4.96
C LEU A 286 4.34 15.63 4.68
N ASP A 287 4.16 16.46 5.69
CA ASP A 287 4.21 17.92 5.57
C ASP A 287 5.56 18.42 4.98
N ARG A 288 6.68 17.82 5.38
CA ARG A 288 7.99 18.17 4.83
C ARG A 288 8.42 17.33 3.63
N TYR A 289 7.69 16.23 3.32
CA TYR A 289 8.10 15.23 2.36
C TYR A 289 8.39 15.78 0.94
N PRO A 290 7.63 16.75 0.39
CA PRO A 290 7.99 17.39 -0.87
C PRO A 290 9.41 17.97 -0.89
N SER A 291 9.81 18.67 0.16
CA SER A 291 11.17 19.22 0.31
C SER A 291 12.22 18.12 0.44
N ASP A 292 11.91 17.04 1.17
CA ASP A 292 12.79 15.87 1.29
C ASP A 292 13.01 15.18 -0.08
N LEU A 293 11.99 15.11 -0.93
CA LEU A 293 12.11 14.59 -2.30
C LEU A 293 12.97 15.48 -3.18
N GLU A 294 12.77 16.80 -3.15
CA GLU A 294 13.60 17.76 -3.89
C GLU A 294 15.07 17.64 -3.50
N TRP A 295 15.34 17.56 -2.21
CA TRP A 295 16.71 17.38 -1.71
C TRP A 295 17.34 16.07 -2.18
N ARG A 296 16.59 14.96 -2.17
CA ARG A 296 17.07 13.65 -2.66
C ARG A 296 17.35 13.66 -4.17
N HIS A 297 16.52 14.35 -4.95
CA HIS A 297 16.75 14.50 -6.39
C HIS A 297 17.97 15.38 -6.70
N ALA A 298 18.38 16.25 -5.80
CA ALA A 298 19.55 17.12 -5.97
C ALA A 298 20.89 16.44 -5.60
N LEU A 299 20.87 15.26 -4.97
CA LEU A 299 22.04 14.45 -4.62
C LEU A 299 22.48 13.55 -5.76
#